data_ac1b27b18be5252514ac7030912f055c
#
_entry.id   ac1b27b18be5252514ac7030912f055c
#
_cell.length_a   1.000
_cell.length_b   1.000
_cell.length_c   1.000
_cell.angle_alpha   90.00
_cell.angle_beta   90.00
_cell.angle_gamma   90.00
#
_symmetry.space_group_name_H-M   'P 1'
#
loop_
_entity.id
_entity.type
_entity.pdbx_description
1 polymer ?
#
loop_
_entity_poly.entity_id
_entity_poly.type
_entity_poly.pdbx_seq_one_letter_code
_entity_poly.pdbx_strand_id
1 'polypeptide(L)'
;MLKKYFNKILLSFFIVIFIFAFDRISKFHVLNSTETDQFVNIYINQFLNFHLIWNTGIGFGLFSSGANFYYNFITLLIILINFIILIMIFKSNNYKLFLFLIILGGSLGNLFDRIYYKAVPDFIDLHYNDFHWLFLMLQIYLLQ
;
A
#
# COMPACT_ATOMS: atom_id res chain seq x y z
N MET A 1 18.69 17.29 25.22
CA MET A 1 17.29 17.08 24.77
C MET A 1 17.19 17.12 23.25
N LEU A 2 17.70 18.15 22.55
CA LEU A 2 17.67 18.30 21.09
C LEU A 2 18.26 17.11 20.31
N LYS A 3 19.40 16.56 20.72
CA LYS A 3 20.05 15.40 20.06
C LYS A 3 19.16 14.16 20.07
N LYS A 4 18.37 13.92 21.14
CA LYS A 4 17.44 12.78 21.22
C LYS A 4 16.27 12.94 20.22
N TYR A 5 15.73 14.15 20.08
CA TYR A 5 14.67 14.43 19.09
C TYR A 5 15.20 14.32 17.67
N PHE A 6 16.37 14.84 17.40
CA PHE A 6 17.01 14.72 16.09
C PHE A 6 17.22 13.26 15.69
N ASN A 7 17.76 12.42 16.58
CA ASN A 7 17.96 10.99 16.31
C ASN A 7 16.64 10.26 16.08
N LYS A 8 15.56 10.63 16.82
CA LYS A 8 14.23 10.05 16.60
C LYS A 8 13.71 10.39 15.21
N ILE A 9 13.81 11.65 14.78
CA ILE A 9 13.35 12.10 13.46
C ILE A 9 14.16 11.40 12.36
N LEU A 10 15.47 11.36 12.50
CA LEU A 10 16.36 10.73 11.53
C LEU A 10 16.06 9.22 11.38
N LEU A 11 15.90 8.51 12.50
CA LEU A 11 15.54 7.09 12.47
C LEU A 11 14.16 6.88 11.84
N SER A 12 13.18 7.72 12.18
CA SER A 12 11.83 7.66 11.59
C SER A 12 11.88 7.86 10.06
N PHE A 13 12.65 8.82 9.61
CA PHE A 13 12.85 9.06 8.17
C PHE A 13 13.44 7.84 7.47
N PHE A 14 14.49 7.23 8.03
CA PHE A 14 15.10 6.03 7.44
C PHE A 14 14.13 4.84 7.39
N ILE A 15 13.30 4.63 8.43
CA ILE A 15 12.30 3.56 8.42
C ILE A 15 11.27 3.79 7.29
N VAL A 16 10.74 4.99 7.16
CA VAL A 16 9.76 5.30 6.10
C VAL A 16 10.36 5.11 4.72
N ILE A 17 11.59 5.62 4.49
CA ILE A 17 12.29 5.45 3.21
C ILE A 17 12.59 3.97 2.93
N PHE A 18 12.98 3.20 3.93
CA PHE A 18 13.25 1.78 3.77
C PHE A 18 11.98 1.02 3.35
N ILE A 19 10.84 1.26 4.02
CA ILE A 19 9.56 0.62 3.68
C ILE A 19 9.08 1.05 2.30
N PHE A 20 9.17 2.35 1.98
CA PHE A 20 8.85 2.86 0.64
C PHE A 20 9.71 2.22 -0.44
N ALA A 21 11.04 2.15 -0.23
CA ALA A 21 11.95 1.54 -1.19
C ALA A 21 11.68 0.04 -1.37
N PHE A 22 11.38 -0.66 -0.28
CA PHE A 22 11.02 -2.08 -0.33
C PHE A 22 9.74 -2.31 -1.16
N ASP A 23 8.70 -1.48 -0.95
CA ASP A 23 7.48 -1.50 -1.76
C ASP A 23 7.81 -1.24 -3.25
N ARG A 24 8.63 -0.22 -3.56
CA ARG A 24 9.03 0.08 -4.94
C ARG A 24 9.79 -1.06 -5.61
N ILE A 25 10.78 -1.62 -4.92
CA ILE A 25 11.61 -2.72 -5.45
C ILE A 25 10.74 -3.95 -5.72
N SER A 26 9.86 -4.31 -4.78
CA SER A 26 8.93 -5.45 -4.93
C SER A 26 8.03 -5.28 -6.15
N LYS A 27 7.38 -4.11 -6.27
CA LYS A 27 6.50 -3.80 -7.41
C LYS A 27 7.25 -3.74 -8.73
N PHE A 28 8.43 -3.11 -8.74
CA PHE A 28 9.27 -3.05 -9.94
C PHE A 28 9.67 -4.46 -10.42
N HIS A 29 10.04 -5.34 -9.49
CA HIS A 29 10.39 -6.73 -9.84
C HIS A 29 9.20 -7.47 -10.48
N VAL A 30 8.00 -7.34 -9.90
CA VAL A 30 6.79 -7.94 -10.46
C VAL A 30 6.44 -7.35 -11.83
N LEU A 31 6.46 -6.02 -11.96
CA LEU A 31 6.14 -5.35 -13.23
C LEU A 31 7.14 -5.72 -14.33
N ASN A 32 8.42 -5.83 -14.02
CA ASN A 32 9.43 -6.23 -15.00
C ASN A 32 9.27 -7.69 -15.45
N SER A 33 8.76 -8.55 -14.56
CA SER A 33 8.43 -9.95 -14.91
C SER A 33 7.19 -10.05 -15.81
N THR A 34 6.29 -9.05 -15.79
CA THR A 34 5.13 -9.00 -16.71
C THR A 34 5.48 -8.57 -18.13
N GLU A 35 6.55 -7.82 -18.32
CA GLU A 35 7.00 -7.43 -19.65
C GLU A 35 7.55 -8.62 -20.47
N THR A 36 8.05 -9.64 -19.79
CA THR A 36 8.57 -10.88 -20.41
C THR A 36 7.47 -11.94 -20.62
N ASP A 37 6.52 -12.05 -19.69
CA ASP A 37 5.39 -12.98 -19.79
C ASP A 37 4.08 -12.20 -19.63
N GLN A 38 3.25 -12.15 -20.66
CA GLN A 38 2.04 -11.32 -20.76
C GLN A 38 1.04 -11.42 -19.59
N PHE A 39 1.23 -12.32 -18.63
CA PHE A 39 0.43 -12.48 -17.42
C PHE A 39 1.31 -13.00 -16.27
N VAL A 40 1.46 -12.23 -15.19
CA VAL A 40 1.96 -12.81 -13.93
C VAL A 40 0.80 -13.53 -13.27
N ASN A 41 0.79 -14.83 -13.43
CA ASN A 41 -0.05 -15.74 -12.65
C ASN A 41 0.84 -16.87 -12.15
N ILE A 42 1.52 -16.61 -11.00
CA ILE A 42 2.46 -17.56 -10.41
C ILE A 42 1.73 -18.22 -9.23
N TYR A 43 1.35 -19.48 -9.43
CA TYR A 43 0.86 -20.31 -8.33
C TYR A 43 2.02 -20.65 -7.39
N ILE A 44 1.92 -20.26 -6.12
CA ILE A 44 2.90 -20.59 -5.10
C ILE A 44 2.40 -21.78 -4.25
N ASN A 45 1.18 -21.68 -3.74
CA ASN A 45 0.53 -22.74 -2.98
C ASN A 45 -0.99 -22.49 -2.89
N GLN A 46 -1.72 -23.40 -2.24
CA GLN A 46 -3.18 -23.34 -2.07
C GLN A 46 -3.71 -22.11 -1.30
N PHE A 47 -2.84 -21.23 -0.81
CA PHE A 47 -3.19 -20.04 -0.03
C PHE A 47 -2.67 -18.75 -0.64
N LEU A 48 -1.70 -18.83 -1.56
CA LEU A 48 -0.98 -17.68 -2.08
C LEU A 48 -0.69 -17.83 -3.57
N ASN A 49 -1.17 -16.87 -4.35
CA ASN A 49 -0.80 -16.67 -5.75
C ASN A 49 -0.22 -15.28 -5.94
N PHE A 50 0.62 -15.12 -6.94
CA PHE A 50 0.95 -13.79 -7.46
C PHE A 50 0.16 -13.56 -8.74
N HIS A 51 -0.78 -12.63 -8.68
CA HIS A 51 -1.62 -12.23 -9.80
C HIS A 51 -1.69 -10.70 -9.88
N LEU A 52 -1.15 -10.11 -10.94
CA LEU A 52 -1.11 -8.65 -11.06
C LEU A 52 -2.49 -8.09 -11.43
N ILE A 53 -3.02 -7.24 -10.58
CA ILE A 53 -4.25 -6.48 -10.80
C ILE A 53 -3.97 -4.99 -10.67
N TRP A 54 -4.40 -4.20 -11.63
CA TRP A 54 -4.33 -2.74 -11.56
C TRP A 54 -5.53 -2.17 -10.80
N ASN A 55 -5.30 -1.74 -9.57
CA ASN A 55 -6.34 -1.24 -8.68
C ASN A 55 -6.51 0.27 -8.80
N THR A 56 -7.64 0.70 -9.36
CA THR A 56 -8.02 2.12 -9.47
C THR A 56 -8.90 2.61 -8.32
N GLY A 57 -9.39 1.68 -7.48
CA GLY A 57 -10.25 1.96 -6.33
C GLY A 57 -9.50 2.17 -5.01
N ILE A 58 -10.20 2.04 -3.90
CA ILE A 58 -9.60 1.81 -2.57
C ILE A 58 -9.08 0.37 -2.57
N GLY A 59 -8.37 -0.08 -1.56
CA GLY A 59 -7.83 -1.43 -1.52
C GLY A 59 -8.72 -2.47 -2.24
N PHE A 60 -8.12 -3.37 -3.01
CA PHE A 60 -8.77 -4.45 -3.77
C PHE A 60 -9.80 -4.05 -4.83
N GLY A 61 -9.67 -2.85 -5.39
CA GLY A 61 -10.54 -2.39 -6.48
C GLY A 61 -11.93 -1.93 -6.05
N LEU A 62 -12.19 -1.80 -4.74
CA LEU A 62 -13.44 -1.20 -4.27
C LEU A 62 -13.56 0.24 -4.76
N PHE A 63 -14.78 0.59 -5.20
CA PHE A 63 -15.07 1.88 -5.83
C PHE A 63 -14.23 2.17 -7.09
N SER A 64 -13.72 1.13 -7.75
CA SER A 64 -13.13 1.28 -9.08
C SER A 64 -14.26 1.64 -10.07
N SER A 65 -14.51 2.93 -10.19
CA SER A 65 -15.37 3.44 -11.26
C SER A 65 -14.46 4.14 -12.27
N GLY A 66 -14.74 3.96 -13.56
CA GLY A 66 -13.98 4.59 -14.63
C GLY A 66 -14.09 6.12 -14.69
N ALA A 67 -14.76 6.73 -13.71
CA ALA A 67 -14.91 8.18 -13.62
C ALA A 67 -13.69 8.80 -12.91
N ASN A 68 -12.97 9.68 -13.58
CA ASN A 68 -11.82 10.42 -13.04
C ASN A 68 -12.13 11.14 -11.72
N PHE A 69 -13.39 11.50 -11.48
CA PHE A 69 -13.83 12.15 -10.25
C PHE A 69 -13.62 11.26 -9.03
N TYR A 70 -14.10 10.01 -9.05
CA TYR A 70 -13.94 9.09 -7.93
C TYR A 70 -12.48 8.74 -7.66
N TYR A 71 -11.71 8.55 -8.71
CA TYR A 71 -10.27 8.31 -8.61
C TYR A 71 -9.56 9.46 -7.87
N ASN A 72 -9.81 10.70 -8.30
CA ASN A 72 -9.21 11.88 -7.72
C ASN A 72 -9.67 12.09 -6.27
N PHE A 73 -10.94 11.82 -5.97
CA PHE A 73 -11.49 11.90 -4.61
C PHE A 73 -10.80 10.90 -3.68
N ILE A 74 -10.64 9.65 -4.10
CA ILE A 74 -9.94 8.60 -3.32
C ILE A 74 -8.47 9.01 -3.10
N THR A 75 -7.80 9.50 -4.13
CA THR A 75 -6.40 9.94 -4.01
C THR A 75 -6.27 11.09 -3.01
N LEU A 76 -7.18 12.06 -3.04
CA LEU A 76 -7.22 13.15 -2.06
C LEU A 76 -7.45 12.63 -0.63
N LEU A 77 -8.36 11.67 -0.45
CA LEU A 77 -8.62 11.04 0.83
C LEU A 77 -7.36 10.35 1.38
N ILE A 78 -6.62 9.63 0.53
CA ILE A 78 -5.36 8.98 0.92
C ILE A 78 -4.31 10.02 1.34
N ILE A 79 -4.20 11.14 0.64
CA ILE A 79 -3.32 12.25 1.03
C ILE A 79 -3.69 12.77 2.42
N LEU A 80 -4.98 12.98 2.68
CA LEU A 80 -5.47 13.44 3.98
C LEU A 80 -5.15 12.43 5.10
N ILE A 81 -5.36 11.14 4.85
CA ILE A 81 -5.03 10.07 5.79
C ILE A 81 -3.52 10.06 6.08
N ASN A 82 -2.67 10.19 5.08
CA ASN A 82 -1.22 10.29 5.26
C ASN A 82 -0.83 11.48 6.13
N PHE A 83 -1.49 12.61 5.96
CA PHE A 83 -1.27 13.79 6.81
C PHE A 83 -1.67 13.53 8.27
N ILE A 84 -2.80 12.85 8.51
CA ILE A 84 -3.22 12.45 9.86
C ILE A 84 -2.20 11.49 10.47
N ILE A 85 -1.71 10.50 9.72
CA ILE A 85 -0.68 9.56 10.19
C ILE A 85 0.60 10.31 10.58
N LEU A 86 1.02 11.30 9.80
CA LEU A 86 2.16 12.15 10.14
C LEU A 86 1.97 12.86 11.50
N ILE A 87 0.79 13.43 11.75
CA ILE A 87 0.48 14.04 13.05
C ILE A 87 0.55 12.99 14.17
N MET A 88 0.04 11.79 13.93
CA MET A 88 0.09 10.70 14.92
C MET A 88 1.52 10.24 15.20
N ILE A 89 2.40 10.22 14.22
CA ILE A 89 3.84 9.92 14.37
C ILE A 89 4.50 10.89 15.36
N PHE A 90 4.24 12.19 15.23
CA PHE A 90 4.81 13.19 16.15
C PHE A 90 4.32 13.01 17.59
N LYS A 91 3.08 12.56 17.78
CA LYS A 91 2.47 12.33 19.11
C LYS A 91 2.77 10.96 19.70
N SER A 92 3.30 10.02 18.92
CA SER A 92 3.48 8.63 19.32
C SER A 92 4.92 8.33 19.73
N ASN A 93 5.06 7.28 20.55
CA ASN A 93 6.34 6.74 21.00
C ASN A 93 6.32 5.20 20.94
N ASN A 94 7.50 4.59 21.08
CA ASN A 94 7.67 3.13 21.17
C ASN A 94 7.06 2.37 19.99
N TYR A 95 6.38 1.26 20.26
CA TYR A 95 5.81 0.39 19.23
C TYR A 95 4.75 1.10 18.34
N LYS A 96 3.97 2.02 18.90
CA LYS A 96 2.98 2.78 18.12
C LYS A 96 3.64 3.65 17.06
N LEU A 97 4.74 4.31 17.42
CA LEU A 97 5.53 5.06 16.46
C LEU A 97 5.99 4.16 15.31
N PHE A 98 6.55 2.98 15.63
CA PHE A 98 7.05 2.05 14.63
C PHE A 98 5.95 1.58 13.66
N LEU A 99 4.75 1.23 14.19
CA LEU A 99 3.61 0.85 13.36
C LEU A 99 3.18 1.97 12.41
N PHE A 100 3.06 3.22 12.90
CA PHE A 100 2.70 4.34 12.04
C PHE A 100 3.74 4.63 10.97
N LEU A 101 5.02 4.42 11.24
CA LEU A 101 6.08 4.59 10.23
C LEU A 101 5.98 3.53 9.11
N ILE A 102 5.66 2.28 9.46
CA ILE A 102 5.42 1.21 8.47
C ILE A 102 4.21 1.56 7.60
N ILE A 103 3.09 1.93 8.24
CA ILE A 103 1.85 2.30 7.53
C ILE A 103 2.10 3.50 6.60
N LEU A 104 2.81 4.52 7.08
CA LEU A 104 3.14 5.69 6.26
C LEU A 104 4.00 5.31 5.06
N GLY A 105 5.06 4.51 5.26
CA GLY A 105 5.95 4.07 4.18
C GLY A 105 5.21 3.32 3.08
N GLY A 106 4.35 2.35 3.44
CA GLY A 106 3.53 1.61 2.49
C GLY A 106 2.46 2.48 1.81
N SER A 107 1.81 3.37 2.58
CA SER A 107 0.80 4.29 2.03
C SER A 107 1.40 5.30 1.04
N LEU A 108 2.62 5.78 1.29
CA LEU A 108 3.34 6.64 0.34
C LEU A 108 3.71 5.88 -0.94
N GLY A 109 4.03 4.58 -0.83
CA GLY A 109 4.24 3.72 -1.99
C GLY A 109 2.99 3.64 -2.88
N ASN A 110 1.82 3.35 -2.30
CA ASN A 110 0.57 3.33 -3.03
C ASN A 110 0.16 4.72 -3.56
N LEU A 111 0.45 5.79 -2.85
CA LEU A 111 0.22 7.15 -3.33
C LEU A 111 1.10 7.47 -4.55
N PHE A 112 2.37 7.05 -4.52
CA PHE A 112 3.26 7.18 -5.67
C PHE A 112 2.69 6.47 -6.90
N ASP A 113 2.21 5.21 -6.75
CA ASP A 113 1.60 4.46 -7.85
C ASP A 113 0.41 5.18 -8.45
N ARG A 114 -0.46 5.70 -7.60
CA ARG A 114 -1.65 6.45 -8.04
C ARG A 114 -1.27 7.68 -8.85
N ILE A 115 -0.24 8.41 -8.45
CA ILE A 115 0.21 9.61 -9.17
C ILE A 115 0.86 9.23 -10.50
N TYR A 116 1.70 8.19 -10.50
CA TYR A 116 2.52 7.81 -11.63
C TYR A 116 1.76 6.94 -12.65
N TYR A 117 1.14 5.84 -12.17
CA TYR A 117 0.47 4.85 -13.02
C TYR A 117 -1.04 5.07 -13.15
N LYS A 118 -1.65 5.97 -12.37
CA LYS A 118 -3.10 6.14 -12.23
C LYS A 118 -3.83 4.90 -11.69
N ALA A 119 -3.09 3.97 -11.11
CA ALA A 119 -3.58 2.76 -10.47
C ALA A 119 -2.51 2.21 -9.54
N VAL A 120 -2.86 1.33 -8.60
CA VAL A 120 -1.92 0.61 -7.75
C VAL A 120 -1.72 -0.80 -8.31
N PRO A 121 -0.47 -1.25 -8.58
CA PRO A 121 -0.20 -2.63 -8.97
C PRO A 121 -0.28 -3.54 -7.74
N ASP A 122 -1.42 -4.18 -7.55
CA ASP A 122 -1.65 -5.19 -6.51
C ASP A 122 -1.34 -6.57 -7.10
N PHE A 123 -0.47 -7.35 -6.45
CA PHE A 123 0.00 -8.62 -7.01
C PHE A 123 -0.07 -9.81 -6.03
N ILE A 124 -0.43 -9.59 -4.77
CA ILE A 124 -0.55 -10.64 -3.76
C ILE A 124 -2.00 -11.08 -3.69
N ASP A 125 -2.29 -12.31 -4.08
CA ASP A 125 -3.60 -12.94 -3.93
C ASP A 125 -3.54 -14.01 -2.83
N LEU A 126 -4.16 -13.71 -1.69
CA LEU A 126 -4.36 -14.66 -0.60
C LEU A 126 -5.73 -15.31 -0.76
N HIS A 127 -5.77 -16.61 -0.95
CA HIS A 127 -7.01 -17.35 -1.16
C HIS A 127 -7.01 -18.70 -0.43
N TYR A 128 -8.19 -19.27 -0.26
CA TYR A 128 -8.39 -20.62 0.22
C TYR A 128 -9.57 -21.25 -0.55
N ASN A 129 -9.30 -22.25 -1.38
CA ASN A 129 -10.22 -22.76 -2.41
C ASN A 129 -10.66 -21.59 -3.31
N ASP A 130 -11.97 -21.46 -3.58
CA ASP A 130 -12.56 -20.37 -4.36
C ASP A 130 -12.71 -19.05 -3.56
N PHE A 131 -12.18 -19.01 -2.33
CA PHE A 131 -12.38 -17.91 -1.40
C PHE A 131 -11.11 -17.04 -1.31
N HIS A 132 -11.14 -15.90 -1.97
CA HIS A 132 -10.05 -14.91 -1.96
C HIS A 132 -10.15 -14.01 -0.72
N TRP A 133 -9.32 -14.27 0.29
CA TRP A 133 -9.32 -13.59 1.59
C TRP A 133 -9.10 -12.09 1.47
N LEU A 134 -8.36 -11.69 0.49
CA LEU A 134 -8.07 -10.29 0.24
C LEU A 134 -9.33 -9.50 -0.19
N PHE A 135 -10.25 -10.14 -0.92
CA PHE A 135 -11.54 -9.55 -1.27
C PHE A 135 -12.49 -9.44 -0.08
N LEU A 136 -12.43 -10.36 0.86
CA LEU A 136 -13.40 -10.43 1.96
C LEU A 136 -13.03 -9.55 3.15
N MET A 137 -11.74 -9.40 3.47
CA MET A 137 -11.34 -8.52 4.57
C MET A 137 -11.85 -7.09 4.37
N LEU A 138 -11.96 -6.64 3.13
CA LEU A 138 -12.47 -5.31 2.82
C LEU A 138 -14.00 -5.23 2.82
N GLN A 139 -14.72 -6.30 2.44
CA GLN A 139 -16.18 -6.34 2.60
C GLN A 139 -16.59 -6.28 4.09
N ILE A 140 -15.84 -6.95 4.97
CA ILE A 140 -16.10 -6.92 6.41
C ILE A 140 -15.76 -5.55 7.03
N TYR A 141 -14.71 -4.88 6.58
CA TYR A 141 -14.32 -3.55 7.10
C TYR A 141 -15.25 -2.42 6.65
N LEU A 142 -16.00 -2.62 5.57
CA LEU A 142 -16.97 -1.64 5.06
C LEU A 142 -18.40 -1.86 5.57
N LEU A 143 -18.66 -3.00 6.24
CA LEU A 143 -19.95 -3.32 6.85
C LEU A 143 -19.99 -3.02 8.36
N GLN A 144 -18.91 -2.51 8.95
CA GLN A 144 -18.83 -1.96 10.31
C GLN A 144 -18.71 -0.44 10.28
#